data_700d41ebbdf2a661bc68b16b180a30d1
#
_entry.id   700d41ebbdf2a661bc68b16b180a30d1
#
_cell.length_a   1.000
_cell.length_b   1.000
_cell.length_c   1.000
_cell.angle_alpha   90.00
_cell.angle_beta   90.00
_cell.angle_gamma   90.00
#
_symmetry.space_group_name_H-M   'P 1'
#
loop_
_entity.id
_entity.type
_entity.pdbx_description
1 polymer ?
#
loop_
_entity_poly.entity_id
_entity_poly.type
_entity_poly.pdbx_seq_one_letter_code
_entity_poly.pdbx_strand_id
1 'polypeptide(L)'
;MFKKILVANDGSDGAKKALKIAINLAKQYNAELYSISVEEGVPHYAATIGEIEEFRKEADEFFVKINREAVEEAKKEGIELHTKVQAGHEVETIVHYAKEGNFDLLVIGFMGHSKIFGRVWGSTSQNITKLSPCTVVVVK
;
A
#
# COMPACT_ATOMS: atom_id res chain seq x y z
N MET A 1 3.02 20.27 -8.76
CA MET A 1 1.68 19.75 -9.06
C MET A 1 1.19 18.84 -7.95
N PHE A 2 1.81 17.72 -7.72
CA PHE A 2 1.44 16.86 -6.58
C PHE A 2 2.25 17.25 -5.35
N LYS A 3 1.56 17.41 -4.21
CA LYS A 3 2.17 17.84 -2.95
C LYS A 3 2.22 16.73 -1.90
N LYS A 4 1.28 15.80 -1.97
CA LYS A 4 1.15 14.74 -0.98
C LYS A 4 0.73 13.43 -1.64
N ILE A 5 1.66 12.49 -1.68
CA ILE A 5 1.53 11.24 -2.44
C ILE A 5 1.37 10.07 -1.48
N LEU A 6 0.42 9.20 -1.77
CA LEU A 6 0.19 7.96 -1.05
C LEU A 6 0.48 6.77 -1.96
N VAL A 7 1.24 5.79 -1.49
CA VAL A 7 1.45 4.52 -2.18
C VAL A 7 0.90 3.38 -1.34
N ALA A 8 0.17 2.47 -1.96
CA ALA A 8 -0.31 1.25 -1.30
C ALA A 8 0.80 0.19 -1.34
N ASN A 9 1.13 -0.37 -0.19
CA ASN A 9 2.22 -1.33 -0.07
C ASN A 9 1.77 -2.60 0.66
N ASP A 10 1.54 -3.65 -0.09
CA ASP A 10 1.20 -4.98 0.43
C ASP A 10 2.40 -5.96 0.37
N GLY A 11 3.58 -5.47 0.02
CA GLY A 11 4.79 -6.28 -0.11
C GLY A 11 4.90 -7.07 -1.41
N SER A 12 3.92 -6.98 -2.30
CA SER A 12 3.96 -7.65 -3.60
C SER A 12 4.97 -7.01 -4.55
N ASP A 13 5.31 -7.73 -5.63
CA ASP A 13 6.18 -7.18 -6.68
C ASP A 13 5.54 -5.95 -7.34
N GLY A 14 4.22 -5.97 -7.51
CA GLY A 14 3.48 -4.82 -8.02
C GLY A 14 3.59 -3.60 -7.11
N ALA A 15 3.49 -3.80 -5.81
CA ALA A 15 3.66 -2.73 -4.82
C ALA A 15 5.08 -2.18 -4.82
N LYS A 16 6.09 -3.03 -5.00
CA LYS A 16 7.49 -2.57 -5.10
C LYS A 16 7.72 -1.71 -6.32
N LYS A 17 7.12 -2.06 -7.45
CA LYS A 17 7.16 -1.22 -8.65
C LYS A 17 6.45 0.12 -8.43
N ALA A 18 5.28 0.07 -7.80
CA ALA A 18 4.52 1.27 -7.45
C ALA A 18 5.32 2.20 -6.53
N LEU A 19 6.01 1.63 -5.54
CA LEU A 19 6.86 2.39 -4.63
C LEU A 19 7.98 3.14 -5.37
N LYS A 20 8.64 2.48 -6.32
CA LYS A 20 9.70 3.13 -7.11
C LYS A 20 9.18 4.32 -7.89
N ILE A 21 8.01 4.17 -8.51
CA ILE A 21 7.36 5.27 -9.23
C ILE A 21 6.96 6.40 -8.27
N ALA A 22 6.38 6.05 -7.12
CA ALA A 22 5.99 7.04 -6.12
C ALA A 22 7.18 7.83 -5.58
N ILE A 23 8.29 7.16 -5.29
CA ILE A 23 9.54 7.82 -4.86
C ILE A 23 10.04 8.79 -5.93
N ASN A 24 10.04 8.38 -7.19
CA ASN A 24 10.45 9.23 -8.30
C ASN A 24 9.57 10.47 -8.43
N LEU A 25 8.26 10.30 -8.34
CA LEU A 25 7.30 11.41 -8.39
C LEU A 25 7.45 12.35 -7.20
N ALA A 26 7.64 11.81 -6.00
CA ALA A 26 7.87 12.64 -4.81
C ALA A 26 9.13 13.49 -4.97
N LYS A 27 10.18 12.91 -5.54
CA LYS A 27 11.43 13.62 -5.80
C LYS A 27 11.23 14.73 -6.84
N GLN A 28 10.55 14.43 -7.95
CA GLN A 28 10.32 15.40 -9.01
C GLN A 28 9.46 16.60 -8.57
N TYR A 29 8.42 16.35 -7.79
CA TYR A 29 7.49 17.39 -7.36
C TYR A 29 7.82 17.97 -5.98
N ASN A 30 8.87 17.49 -5.34
CA ASN A 30 9.19 17.84 -3.96
C ASN A 30 7.98 17.62 -3.04
N ALA A 31 7.35 16.48 -3.20
CA ALA A 31 6.14 16.10 -2.48
C ALA A 31 6.45 15.28 -1.23
N GLU A 32 5.55 15.32 -0.26
CA GLU A 32 5.55 14.40 0.86
C GLU A 32 5.12 13.01 0.38
N LEU A 33 5.79 11.96 0.88
CA LEU A 33 5.48 10.59 0.51
C LEU A 33 5.07 9.76 1.72
N TYR A 34 3.92 9.12 1.59
CA TYR A 34 3.35 8.21 2.58
C TYR A 34 3.06 6.86 1.95
N SER A 35 3.12 5.82 2.76
CA SER A 35 2.65 4.50 2.35
C SER A 35 1.60 4.00 3.33
N ILE A 36 0.67 3.21 2.81
CA ILE A 36 -0.32 2.52 3.61
C ILE A 36 -0.28 1.03 3.32
N SER A 37 -0.21 0.23 4.38
CA SER A 37 -0.34 -1.22 4.34
C SER A 37 -1.60 -1.60 5.10
N VAL A 38 -2.45 -2.42 4.50
CA VAL A 38 -3.71 -2.82 5.11
C VAL A 38 -3.61 -4.24 5.61
N GLU A 39 -3.82 -4.41 6.90
CA GLU A 39 -3.89 -5.70 7.55
C GLU A 39 -5.35 -6.16 7.57
N GLU A 40 -5.68 -7.15 6.74
CA GLU A 40 -6.99 -7.76 6.77
C GLU A 40 -7.12 -8.67 7.99
N GLY A 41 -8.33 -8.76 8.53
CA GLY A 41 -8.56 -9.44 9.80
C GLY A 41 -8.21 -10.93 9.79
N VAL A 42 -8.19 -11.50 10.99
CA VAL A 42 -7.96 -12.93 11.20
C VAL A 42 -9.03 -13.73 10.46
N PRO A 43 -8.65 -14.78 9.70
CA PRO A 43 -9.64 -15.64 9.03
C PRO A 43 -10.64 -16.23 10.02
N HIS A 44 -11.91 -16.33 9.60
CA HIS A 44 -12.99 -16.87 10.44
C HIS A 44 -12.77 -18.33 10.88
N TYR A 45 -11.91 -19.06 10.20
CA TYR A 45 -11.60 -20.44 10.53
C TYR A 45 -10.45 -20.58 11.55
N ALA A 46 -9.87 -19.51 12.04
CA ALA A 46 -8.90 -19.57 13.12
C ALA A 46 -9.60 -20.09 14.38
N ALA A 47 -9.28 -21.31 14.79
CA ALA A 47 -10.09 -22.03 15.76
C ALA A 47 -9.69 -21.80 17.21
N THR A 48 -8.47 -21.36 17.50
CA THR A 48 -7.94 -21.20 18.85
C THR A 48 -7.34 -19.84 19.08
N ILE A 49 -7.27 -19.41 20.34
CA ILE A 49 -6.62 -18.15 20.74
C ILE A 49 -5.13 -18.17 20.36
N GLY A 50 -4.47 -19.33 20.53
CA GLY A 50 -3.06 -19.48 20.16
C GLY A 50 -2.82 -19.32 18.66
N GLU A 51 -3.70 -19.85 17.82
CA GLU A 51 -3.62 -19.69 16.38
C GLU A 51 -3.85 -18.23 15.96
N ILE A 52 -4.77 -17.52 16.61
CA ILE A 52 -5.03 -16.10 16.37
C ILE A 52 -3.81 -15.26 16.74
N GLU A 53 -3.21 -15.52 17.89
CA GLU A 53 -2.02 -14.80 18.36
C GLU A 53 -0.84 -15.03 17.42
N GLU A 54 -0.64 -16.26 16.97
CA GLU A 54 0.42 -16.61 16.03
C GLU A 54 0.21 -15.92 14.67
N PHE A 55 -1.02 -15.92 14.16
CA PHE A 55 -1.37 -15.24 12.93
C PHE A 55 -1.06 -13.73 13.01
N ARG A 56 -1.46 -13.09 14.09
CA ARG A 56 -1.19 -11.65 14.31
C ARG A 56 0.29 -11.34 14.40
N LYS A 57 1.04 -12.19 15.09
CA LYS A 57 2.48 -12.02 15.22
C LYS A 57 3.18 -12.11 13.86
N GLU A 58 2.83 -13.11 13.05
CA GLU A 58 3.37 -13.26 11.70
C GLU A 58 3.01 -12.06 10.80
N ALA A 59 1.77 -11.58 10.88
CA ALA A 59 1.34 -10.41 10.14
C ALA A 59 2.12 -9.16 10.55
N ASP A 60 2.29 -8.95 11.85
CA ASP A 60 3.04 -7.80 12.37
C ASP A 60 4.51 -7.84 11.91
N GLU A 61 5.14 -8.99 11.98
CA GLU A 61 6.52 -9.18 11.52
C GLU A 61 6.65 -8.92 10.02
N PHE A 62 5.68 -9.38 9.22
CA PHE A 62 5.63 -9.16 7.79
C PHE A 62 5.56 -7.66 7.47
N PHE A 63 4.63 -6.94 8.09
CA PHE A 63 4.45 -5.51 7.84
C PHE A 63 5.65 -4.67 8.31
N VAL A 64 6.25 -5.02 9.43
CA VAL A 64 7.47 -4.37 9.90
C VAL A 64 8.58 -4.53 8.85
N LYS A 65 8.74 -5.72 8.30
CA LYS A 65 9.76 -6.00 7.30
C LYS A 65 9.55 -5.21 6.01
N ILE A 66 8.35 -5.28 5.43
CA ILE A 66 8.10 -4.60 4.15
C ILE A 66 8.18 -3.09 4.27
N ASN A 67 7.77 -2.54 5.40
CA ASN A 67 7.83 -1.10 5.63
C ASN A 67 9.27 -0.62 5.88
N ARG A 68 10.06 -1.40 6.57
CA ARG A 68 11.49 -1.09 6.75
C ARG A 68 12.21 -1.07 5.39
N GLU A 69 11.97 -2.07 4.56
CA GLU A 69 12.54 -2.12 3.21
C GLU A 69 12.11 -0.93 2.37
N ALA A 70 10.83 -0.55 2.46
CA ALA A 70 10.30 0.60 1.74
C ALA A 70 10.95 1.92 2.19
N VAL A 71 11.10 2.13 3.48
CA VAL A 71 11.76 3.31 4.04
C VAL A 71 13.21 3.39 3.56
N GLU A 72 13.93 2.28 3.55
CA GLU A 72 15.31 2.22 3.06
C GLU A 72 15.41 2.57 1.57
N GLU A 73 14.50 2.05 0.74
CA GLU A 73 14.46 2.39 -0.68
C GLU A 73 14.25 3.90 -0.91
N ALA A 74 13.32 4.50 -0.17
CA ALA A 74 13.06 5.93 -0.27
C ALA A 74 14.28 6.75 0.21
N LYS A 75 14.91 6.31 1.29
CA LYS A 75 16.06 7.00 1.86
C LYS A 75 17.24 7.04 0.89
N LYS A 76 17.47 5.99 0.11
CA LYS A 76 18.51 5.97 -0.91
C LYS A 76 18.36 7.09 -1.93
N GLU A 77 17.14 7.52 -2.17
CA GLU A 77 16.79 8.61 -3.09
C GLU A 77 16.62 9.96 -2.39
N GLY A 78 16.94 10.03 -1.11
CA GLY A 78 16.80 11.26 -0.32
C GLY A 78 15.37 11.60 0.06
N ILE A 79 14.46 10.64 0.02
CA ILE A 79 13.04 10.82 0.34
C ILE A 79 12.72 10.21 1.70
N GLU A 80 12.03 10.98 2.54
CA GLU A 80 11.48 10.47 3.79
C GLU A 80 10.12 9.83 3.52
N LEU A 81 10.00 8.54 3.79
CA LEU A 81 8.74 7.81 3.65
C LEU A 81 8.08 7.67 5.01
N HIS A 82 6.85 8.17 5.11
CA HIS A 82 6.00 7.99 6.28
C HIS A 82 5.13 6.76 6.08
N THR A 83 5.21 5.79 6.97
CA THR A 83 4.50 4.52 6.85
C THR A 83 3.31 4.44 7.78
N LYS A 84 2.25 3.79 7.31
CA LYS A 84 1.05 3.51 8.09
C LYS A 84 0.62 2.07 7.86
N VAL A 85 0.37 1.34 8.95
CA VAL A 85 -0.28 0.03 8.90
C VAL A 85 -1.65 0.17 9.56
N GLN A 86 -2.68 -0.22 8.86
CA GLN A 86 -4.04 -0.09 9.36
C GLN A 86 -4.84 -1.36 9.10
N ALA A 87 -5.62 -1.80 10.09
CA ALA A 87 -6.50 -2.95 9.95
C ALA A 87 -7.78 -2.55 9.21
N GLY A 88 -8.32 -3.46 8.41
CA GLY A 88 -9.58 -3.26 7.71
C GLY A 88 -9.61 -3.94 6.35
N HIS A 89 -10.61 -3.58 5.55
CA HIS A 89 -10.70 -4.00 4.15
C HIS A 89 -9.84 -3.09 3.28
N GLU A 90 -9.09 -3.69 2.39
CA GLU A 90 -8.07 -2.99 1.62
C GLU A 90 -8.61 -1.77 0.86
N VAL A 91 -9.65 -1.96 0.05
CA VAL A 91 -10.21 -0.87 -0.77
C VAL A 91 -10.72 0.27 0.08
N GLU A 92 -11.60 -0.02 1.04
CA GLU A 92 -12.22 0.98 1.89
C GLU A 92 -11.19 1.74 2.74
N THR A 93 -10.23 1.00 3.29
CA THR A 93 -9.19 1.56 4.15
C THR A 93 -8.29 2.52 3.39
N ILE A 94 -7.84 2.12 2.20
CA ILE A 94 -6.98 2.96 1.36
C ILE A 94 -7.71 4.22 0.91
N VAL A 95 -8.94 4.07 0.42
CA VAL A 95 -9.75 5.20 -0.05
C VAL A 95 -10.04 6.18 1.09
N HIS A 96 -10.41 5.68 2.24
CA HIS A 96 -10.68 6.50 3.42
C HIS A 96 -9.42 7.26 3.88
N TYR A 97 -8.29 6.57 3.95
CA TYR A 97 -7.02 7.18 4.33
C TYR A 97 -6.59 8.28 3.35
N ALA A 98 -6.75 8.01 2.06
CA ALA A 98 -6.45 9.00 1.02
C ALA A 98 -7.31 10.27 1.17
N LYS A 99 -8.58 10.10 1.49
CA LYS A 99 -9.52 11.20 1.71
C LYS A 99 -9.18 11.99 2.97
N GLU A 100 -9.09 11.32 4.10
CA GLU A 100 -8.85 11.96 5.41
C GLU A 100 -7.49 12.65 5.47
N GLY A 101 -6.49 12.09 4.78
CA GLY A 101 -5.15 12.67 4.72
C GLY A 101 -4.98 13.78 3.68
N ASN A 102 -6.00 14.07 2.91
CA ASN A 102 -5.94 15.05 1.81
C ASN A 102 -4.81 14.76 0.82
N PHE A 103 -4.64 13.51 0.47
CA PHE A 103 -3.68 13.12 -0.55
C PHE A 103 -4.16 13.57 -1.93
N ASP A 104 -3.25 14.02 -2.76
CA ASP A 104 -3.58 14.48 -4.11
C ASP A 104 -3.14 13.50 -5.20
N LEU A 105 -2.39 12.48 -4.83
CA LEU A 105 -2.02 11.39 -5.72
C LEU A 105 -1.97 10.06 -4.95
N LEU A 106 -2.58 9.04 -5.54
CA LEU A 106 -2.51 7.66 -5.05
C LEU A 106 -1.82 6.79 -6.09
N VAL A 107 -0.77 6.07 -5.69
CA VAL A 107 -0.01 5.17 -6.57
C VAL A 107 -0.26 3.74 -6.13
N ILE A 108 -0.71 2.91 -7.04
CA ILE A 108 -1.03 1.51 -6.77
C ILE A 108 -0.44 0.59 -7.83
N GLY A 109 -0.17 -0.65 -7.46
CA GLY A 109 0.21 -1.68 -8.41
C GLY A 109 -1.00 -2.17 -9.22
N PHE A 110 -0.74 -2.62 -10.42
CA PHE A 110 -1.77 -3.20 -11.30
C PHE A 110 -2.27 -4.54 -10.76
N MET A 111 -1.33 -5.34 -10.26
CA MET A 111 -1.62 -6.65 -9.66
C MET A 111 -0.92 -6.74 -8.30
N GLY A 112 -1.69 -7.07 -7.25
CA GLY A 112 -1.15 -7.36 -5.93
C GLY A 112 -0.62 -8.80 -5.83
N HIS A 113 -1.04 -9.51 -4.79
CA HIS A 113 -0.62 -10.90 -4.57
C HIS A 113 -1.22 -11.92 -5.53
N SER A 114 -2.27 -11.57 -6.26
CA SER A 114 -2.95 -12.50 -7.17
C SER A 114 -2.23 -12.57 -8.51
N LYS A 115 -1.35 -13.57 -8.66
CA LYS A 115 -0.68 -13.85 -9.94
C LYS A 115 -1.41 -14.93 -10.76
N ILE A 116 -2.54 -15.42 -10.26
CA ILE A 116 -3.19 -16.62 -10.78
C ILE A 116 -3.73 -16.44 -12.20
N PHE A 117 -4.11 -15.24 -12.58
CA PHE A 117 -4.74 -14.95 -13.86
C PHE A 117 -3.89 -14.12 -14.82
N GLY A 118 -2.58 -14.12 -14.65
CA GLY A 118 -1.67 -13.40 -15.55
C GLY A 118 -1.85 -11.88 -15.47
N ARG A 119 -2.20 -11.25 -16.60
CA ARG A 119 -2.33 -9.79 -16.69
C ARG A 119 -3.74 -9.26 -16.48
N VAL A 120 -4.59 -9.99 -15.78
CA VAL A 120 -5.92 -9.49 -15.46
C VAL A 120 -5.82 -8.39 -14.40
N TRP A 121 -6.45 -7.26 -14.67
CA TRP A 121 -6.51 -6.16 -13.71
C TRP A 121 -7.25 -6.61 -12.45
N GLY A 122 -6.58 -6.58 -11.31
CA GLY A 122 -7.15 -7.05 -10.04
C GLY A 122 -8.37 -6.23 -9.62
N SER A 123 -9.35 -6.89 -9.01
CA SER A 123 -10.57 -6.22 -8.53
C SER A 123 -10.27 -5.12 -7.52
N THR A 124 -9.29 -5.32 -6.65
CA THR A 124 -8.83 -4.32 -5.67
C THR A 124 -8.37 -3.05 -6.36
N SER A 125 -7.47 -3.17 -7.35
CA SER A 125 -6.95 -2.01 -8.10
C SER A 125 -8.05 -1.28 -8.88
N GLN A 126 -8.97 -2.02 -9.48
CA GLN A 126 -10.12 -1.44 -10.17
C GLN A 126 -11.01 -0.65 -9.22
N ASN A 127 -11.35 -1.22 -8.09
CA ASN A 127 -12.23 -0.58 -7.12
C ASN A 127 -11.59 0.64 -6.46
N ILE A 128 -10.31 0.57 -6.14
CA ILE A 128 -9.57 1.73 -5.63
C ILE A 128 -9.59 2.85 -6.66
N THR A 129 -9.33 2.54 -7.92
CA THR A 129 -9.33 3.53 -9.00
C THR A 129 -10.69 4.22 -9.15
N LYS A 130 -11.78 3.45 -9.05
CA LYS A 130 -13.13 4.00 -9.15
C LYS A 130 -13.50 4.87 -7.95
N LEU A 131 -13.08 4.50 -6.75
CA LEU A 131 -13.53 5.12 -5.51
C LEU A 131 -12.58 6.18 -4.97
N SER A 132 -11.38 6.27 -5.51
CA SER A 132 -10.37 7.20 -5.04
C SER A 132 -10.85 8.66 -5.07
N PRO A 133 -10.59 9.43 -4.01
CA PRO A 133 -10.92 10.86 -3.99
C PRO A 133 -9.94 11.73 -4.79
N CYS A 134 -8.86 11.15 -5.28
CA CYS A 134 -7.79 11.88 -5.97
C CYS A 134 -7.31 11.15 -7.22
N THR A 135 -6.37 11.75 -7.92
CA THR A 135 -5.70 11.15 -9.08
C THR A 135 -5.03 9.83 -8.70
N VAL A 136 -5.14 8.84 -9.56
CA VAL A 136 -4.55 7.51 -9.34
C VAL A 136 -3.59 7.18 -10.47
N VAL A 137 -2.39 6.74 -10.10
CA VAL A 137 -1.44 6.14 -11.03
C VAL A 137 -1.44 4.64 -10.79
N VAL A 138 -1.74 3.87 -11.81
CA VAL A 138 -1.70 2.41 -11.77
C VAL A 138 -0.42 1.95 -12.46
N VAL A 139 0.44 1.26 -11.71
CA VAL A 139 1.75 0.82 -12.20
C VAL A 139 1.67 -0.63 -12.66
N LYS A 140 1.92 -0.87 -13.92
CA LYS A 140 1.93 -2.22 -14.51
C LYS A 140 3.34 -2.87 -14.38
#